data_796d7298e1310660e4760eb93a2509c5
#
_entry.id   796d7298e1310660e4760eb93a2509c5
#
_cell.length_a   1.000
_cell.length_b   1.000
_cell.length_c   1.000
_cell.angle_alpha   90.00
_cell.angle_beta   90.00
_cell.angle_gamma   90.00
#
_symmetry.space_group_name_H-M   'P 1'
#
loop_
_entity.id
_entity.type
_entity.pdbx_description
1 polymer ?
#
loop_
_entity_poly.entity_id
_entity_poly.type
_entity_poly.pdbx_seq_one_letter_code
_entity_poly.pdbx_strand_id
1 'polypeptide(L)'
;MRVELFLAKRFAVSLRHDVFTLFTTSVTTLSIALGYVAVCVAVSILQGYSDKIVETATMFSSDVIVRSQIAVDFEDPSAIVQRVRSISDVQDVAIALEREALIKHKGQLDGVLLNGIELSRYAVFANVLTSRDAVRTLQSGIVIGSGVSRTLQADVGDSITLIFQKQGSAVPGVRRVRVVGVFESGMGTQDENVALLHIDSLRAYSGSTPSAASIVMVKTSSSDDADQVAQDIRHIYASSAFVLTYKEVFQGVWGWIEMQRKPIPIILGLLSLVAVVSIVSSLLLTIVQKTRSIAILSTLGLSSRRIGFVVLLRACTSALLGVMIGGLITGAFVYGQATYHWIRLDSSLYYVSELPVHFDPVLAILIAIGIMALTVAVSLVPMAIARRITPARALRFS
;
A
#
# COMPACT_ATOMS: atom_id res chain seq x y z
N MET A 1 -41.80 14.70 -13.70
CA MET A 1 -40.31 14.87 -13.70
C MET A 1 -39.83 16.33 -13.60
N ARG A 2 -40.34 17.27 -14.41
CA ARG A 2 -39.91 18.70 -14.30
C ARG A 2 -40.36 19.39 -13.00
N VAL A 3 -41.58 19.13 -12.51
CA VAL A 3 -42.12 19.75 -11.30
C VAL A 3 -41.44 19.19 -10.04
N GLU A 4 -41.14 17.92 -10.00
CA GLU A 4 -40.49 17.25 -8.87
C GLU A 4 -39.02 17.73 -8.71
N LEU A 5 -38.32 17.90 -9.82
CA LEU A 5 -36.96 18.45 -9.83
C LEU A 5 -36.92 19.93 -9.44
N PHE A 6 -37.92 20.69 -9.87
CA PHE A 6 -38.10 22.08 -9.47
C PHE A 6 -38.40 22.23 -7.98
N LEU A 7 -39.31 21.41 -7.46
CA LEU A 7 -39.62 21.36 -6.03
C LEU A 7 -38.41 20.90 -5.19
N ALA A 8 -37.72 19.85 -5.62
CA ALA A 8 -36.53 19.36 -4.95
C ALA A 8 -35.42 20.44 -4.92
N LYS A 9 -35.18 21.13 -6.02
CA LYS A 9 -34.23 22.26 -6.10
C LYS A 9 -34.64 23.40 -5.19
N ARG A 10 -35.92 23.75 -5.16
CA ARG A 10 -36.43 24.82 -4.30
C ARG A 10 -36.49 24.43 -2.81
N PHE A 11 -36.73 23.16 -2.49
CA PHE A 11 -36.60 22.62 -1.13
C PHE A 11 -35.15 22.45 -0.70
N ALA A 12 -34.23 22.16 -1.61
CA ALA A 12 -32.79 22.07 -1.35
C ALA A 12 -32.11 23.45 -1.26
N VAL A 13 -32.57 24.43 -2.06
CA VAL A 13 -31.91 25.74 -2.31
C VAL A 13 -32.77 26.90 -1.77
N SER A 14 -33.67 26.70 -0.84
CA SER A 14 -34.33 27.82 -0.15
C SER A 14 -33.35 28.58 0.74
N LEU A 15 -32.38 29.21 0.10
CA LEU A 15 -31.21 29.91 0.67
C LEU A 15 -31.57 31.18 1.46
N ARG A 16 -32.83 31.63 1.50
CA ARG A 16 -33.13 32.98 2.02
C ARG A 16 -33.87 33.08 3.35
N HIS A 17 -34.46 31.97 3.88
CA HIS A 17 -35.30 32.14 5.10
C HIS A 17 -35.22 31.04 6.18
N ASP A 18 -34.35 29.98 6.00
CA ASP A 18 -34.31 28.90 7.00
C ASP A 18 -32.84 28.53 7.34
N VAL A 19 -32.21 29.34 8.18
CA VAL A 19 -30.83 29.11 8.68
C VAL A 19 -30.69 27.71 9.28
N PHE A 20 -31.73 27.20 9.92
CA PHE A 20 -31.72 25.89 10.55
C PHE A 20 -31.75 24.73 9.51
N THR A 21 -32.49 24.90 8.42
CA THR A 21 -32.50 23.93 7.31
C THR A 21 -31.16 23.87 6.60
N LEU A 22 -30.49 25.01 6.45
CA LEU A 22 -29.11 25.08 5.92
C LEU A 22 -28.14 24.39 6.87
N PHE A 23 -28.24 24.65 8.18
CA PHE A 23 -27.40 24.02 9.18
C PHE A 23 -27.51 22.50 9.15
N THR A 24 -28.74 21.95 9.19
CA THR A 24 -28.94 20.49 9.19
C THR A 24 -28.46 19.84 7.89
N THR A 25 -28.67 20.49 6.74
CA THR A 25 -28.17 19.99 5.46
C THR A 25 -26.64 20.02 5.40
N SER A 26 -26.03 21.10 5.90
CA SER A 26 -24.57 21.23 5.97
C SER A 26 -23.94 20.17 6.88
N VAL A 27 -24.54 19.92 8.06
CA VAL A 27 -24.09 18.87 8.98
C VAL A 27 -24.15 17.49 8.30
N THR A 28 -25.25 17.17 7.63
CA THR A 28 -25.38 15.90 6.92
C THR A 28 -24.35 15.76 5.78
N THR A 29 -24.21 16.80 4.97
CA THR A 29 -23.25 16.81 3.86
C THR A 29 -21.82 16.69 4.38
N LEU A 30 -21.49 17.40 5.47
CA LEU A 30 -20.16 17.33 6.10
C LEU A 30 -19.89 15.95 6.72
N SER A 31 -20.90 15.34 7.38
CA SER A 31 -20.76 13.97 7.92
C SER A 31 -20.47 12.95 6.82
N ILE A 32 -21.17 13.04 5.69
CA ILE A 32 -20.94 12.16 4.56
C ILE A 32 -19.56 12.43 3.93
N ALA A 33 -19.19 13.70 3.76
CA ALA A 33 -17.87 14.07 3.26
C ALA A 33 -16.74 13.54 4.15
N LEU A 34 -16.87 13.71 5.48
CA LEU A 34 -15.89 13.23 6.45
C LEU A 34 -15.76 11.70 6.40
N GLY A 35 -16.90 10.99 6.34
CA GLY A 35 -16.92 9.54 6.20
C GLY A 35 -16.23 9.08 4.91
N TYR A 36 -16.53 9.73 3.79
CA TYR A 36 -15.89 9.44 2.51
C TYR A 36 -14.37 9.67 2.55
N VAL A 37 -13.93 10.83 3.09
CA VAL A 37 -12.50 11.16 3.24
C VAL A 37 -11.80 10.11 4.09
N ALA A 38 -12.36 9.78 5.27
CA ALA A 38 -11.74 8.84 6.18
C ALA A 38 -11.53 7.46 5.53
N VAL A 39 -12.53 6.97 4.80
CA VAL A 39 -12.46 5.70 4.08
C VAL A 39 -11.42 5.75 2.95
N CYS A 40 -11.52 6.75 2.07
CA CYS A 40 -10.64 6.83 0.91
C CYS A 40 -9.19 7.07 1.31
N VAL A 41 -8.92 7.91 2.32
CA VAL A 41 -7.57 8.14 2.84
C VAL A 41 -7.00 6.88 3.48
N ALA A 42 -7.79 6.19 4.33
CA ALA A 42 -7.32 4.95 4.96
C ALA A 42 -6.97 3.88 3.93
N VAL A 43 -7.80 3.71 2.91
CA VAL A 43 -7.55 2.74 1.84
C VAL A 43 -6.34 3.16 0.98
N SER A 44 -6.24 4.46 0.62
CA SER A 44 -5.10 4.98 -0.14
C SER A 44 -3.76 4.79 0.57
N ILE A 45 -3.73 5.00 1.89
CA ILE A 45 -2.53 4.76 2.71
C ILE A 45 -2.21 3.26 2.73
N LEU A 46 -3.20 2.41 2.95
CA LEU A 46 -2.96 0.97 3.05
C LEU A 46 -2.47 0.38 1.72
N GLN A 47 -3.07 0.79 0.59
CA GLN A 47 -2.61 0.36 -0.73
C GLN A 47 -1.20 0.88 -1.00
N GLY A 48 -0.97 2.18 -0.82
CA GLY A 48 0.35 2.78 -1.02
C GLY A 48 1.44 2.12 -0.17
N TYR A 49 1.10 1.78 1.08
CA TYR A 49 2.00 1.06 1.97
C TYR A 49 2.30 -0.37 1.48
N SER A 50 1.26 -1.10 1.08
CA SER A 50 1.40 -2.44 0.51
C SER A 50 2.26 -2.43 -0.75
N ASP A 51 1.97 -1.52 -1.69
CA ASP A 51 2.70 -1.40 -2.95
C ASP A 51 4.17 -1.05 -2.71
N LYS A 52 4.44 -0.10 -1.79
CA LYS A 52 5.81 0.31 -1.48
C LYS A 52 6.62 -0.78 -0.82
N ILE A 53 6.01 -1.57 0.06
CA ILE A 53 6.70 -2.73 0.67
C ILE A 53 6.97 -3.80 -0.38
N VAL A 54 6.00 -4.11 -1.26
CA VAL A 54 6.23 -5.06 -2.37
C VAL A 54 7.38 -4.57 -3.25
N GLU A 55 7.34 -3.33 -3.70
CA GLU A 55 8.39 -2.74 -4.51
C GLU A 55 9.77 -2.89 -3.85
N THR A 56 9.87 -2.51 -2.57
CA THR A 56 11.14 -2.52 -1.84
C THR A 56 11.61 -3.95 -1.52
N ALA A 57 10.69 -4.84 -1.15
CA ALA A 57 11.01 -6.24 -0.88
C ALA A 57 11.50 -6.95 -2.15
N THR A 58 10.86 -6.73 -3.28
CA THR A 58 11.23 -7.37 -4.56
C THR A 58 12.48 -6.75 -5.20
N MET A 59 12.84 -5.52 -4.83
CA MET A 59 14.09 -4.89 -5.26
C MET A 59 15.33 -5.68 -4.83
N PHE A 60 15.33 -6.19 -3.59
CA PHE A 60 16.50 -6.88 -3.01
C PHE A 60 16.42 -8.40 -3.06
N SER A 61 15.20 -8.94 -3.15
CA SER A 61 14.92 -10.35 -2.92
C SER A 61 14.41 -11.08 -4.18
N SER A 62 14.11 -10.36 -5.25
CA SER A 62 13.31 -10.87 -6.37
C SER A 62 11.90 -11.38 -5.96
N ASP A 63 11.06 -11.72 -6.93
CA ASP A 63 9.69 -12.17 -6.63
C ASP A 63 9.66 -13.59 -6.06
N VAL A 64 10.57 -14.47 -6.55
CA VAL A 64 10.76 -15.84 -6.05
C VAL A 64 12.24 -16.14 -5.89
N ILE A 65 12.59 -16.79 -4.78
CA ILE A 65 13.94 -17.25 -4.45
C ILE A 65 13.95 -18.78 -4.39
N VAL A 66 14.94 -19.38 -5.04
CA VAL A 66 15.21 -20.82 -4.95
C VAL A 66 16.52 -21.02 -4.20
N ARG A 67 16.49 -21.72 -3.07
CA ARG A 67 17.64 -22.06 -2.22
C ARG A 67 17.83 -23.56 -2.15
N SER A 68 19.07 -24.03 -2.01
CA SER A 68 19.35 -25.44 -1.74
C SER A 68 18.83 -25.85 -0.36
N GLN A 69 18.25 -27.06 -0.26
CA GLN A 69 17.78 -27.60 1.01
C GLN A 69 18.90 -28.00 1.98
N ILE A 70 20.09 -28.28 1.48
CA ILE A 70 21.19 -28.88 2.26
C ILE A 70 22.13 -27.80 2.84
N ALA A 71 21.75 -26.53 2.80
CA ALA A 71 22.62 -25.40 3.20
C ALA A 71 24.00 -25.36 2.47
N VAL A 72 24.08 -26.04 1.34
CA VAL A 72 25.26 -26.09 0.46
C VAL A 72 24.93 -25.31 -0.81
N ASP A 73 25.91 -24.62 -1.35
CA ASP A 73 25.77 -23.93 -2.62
C ASP A 73 25.38 -24.88 -3.75
N PHE A 74 24.65 -24.36 -4.73
CA PHE A 74 24.57 -25.02 -6.01
C PHE A 74 25.94 -24.93 -6.69
N GLU A 75 26.58 -26.06 -6.95
CA GLU A 75 27.88 -26.07 -7.66
C GLU A 75 27.75 -25.59 -9.09
N ASP A 76 26.66 -25.97 -9.75
CA ASP A 76 26.28 -25.49 -11.09
C ASP A 76 24.75 -25.22 -11.14
N PRO A 77 24.31 -23.99 -11.00
CA PRO A 77 22.92 -23.61 -11.09
C PRO A 77 22.37 -23.51 -12.52
N SER A 78 23.20 -23.74 -13.55
CA SER A 78 22.84 -23.52 -14.96
C SER A 78 21.60 -24.29 -15.39
N ALA A 79 21.48 -25.55 -14.98
CA ALA A 79 20.34 -26.39 -15.30
C ALA A 79 19.04 -25.85 -14.64
N ILE A 80 19.15 -25.35 -13.39
CA ILE A 80 18.02 -24.73 -12.68
C ILE A 80 17.61 -23.45 -13.40
N VAL A 81 18.56 -22.59 -13.71
CA VAL A 81 18.33 -21.32 -14.42
C VAL A 81 17.64 -21.54 -15.77
N GLN A 82 18.10 -22.51 -16.57
CA GLN A 82 17.48 -22.81 -17.88
C GLN A 82 16.05 -23.33 -17.72
N ARG A 83 15.82 -24.22 -16.76
CA ARG A 83 14.50 -24.80 -16.50
C ARG A 83 13.50 -23.76 -16.00
N VAL A 84 13.92 -22.92 -15.06
CA VAL A 84 13.08 -21.86 -14.49
C VAL A 84 12.75 -20.79 -15.55
N ARG A 85 13.69 -20.45 -16.43
CA ARG A 85 13.43 -19.54 -17.56
C ARG A 85 12.39 -20.04 -18.55
N SER A 86 12.17 -21.35 -18.63
CA SER A 86 11.16 -21.93 -19.53
C SER A 86 9.74 -21.91 -18.94
N ILE A 87 9.55 -21.48 -17.70
CA ILE A 87 8.24 -21.34 -17.06
C ILE A 87 7.57 -20.07 -17.59
N SER A 88 6.27 -20.15 -17.86
CA SER A 88 5.47 -18.98 -18.22
C SER A 88 5.50 -17.94 -17.07
N ASP A 89 5.36 -16.66 -17.42
CA ASP A 89 5.35 -15.53 -16.49
C ASP A 89 6.68 -15.26 -15.75
N VAL A 90 7.76 -15.98 -16.11
CA VAL A 90 9.13 -15.66 -15.70
C VAL A 90 9.73 -14.65 -16.65
N GLN A 91 10.04 -13.45 -16.13
CA GLN A 91 10.66 -12.37 -16.90
C GLN A 91 12.18 -12.52 -16.99
N ASP A 92 12.84 -12.78 -15.86
CA ASP A 92 14.29 -12.96 -15.78
C ASP A 92 14.70 -13.89 -14.62
N VAL A 93 15.87 -14.48 -14.73
CA VAL A 93 16.47 -15.36 -13.72
C VAL A 93 17.93 -14.98 -13.56
N ALA A 94 18.33 -14.72 -12.31
CA ALA A 94 19.71 -14.43 -11.95
C ALA A 94 20.18 -15.32 -10.79
N ILE A 95 21.49 -15.36 -10.59
CA ILE A 95 22.11 -16.09 -9.48
C ILE A 95 22.80 -15.12 -8.54
N ALA A 96 22.80 -15.46 -7.25
CA ALA A 96 23.56 -14.74 -6.27
C ALA A 96 24.25 -15.70 -5.28
N LEU A 97 25.30 -15.21 -4.65
CA LEU A 97 26.02 -15.89 -3.59
C LEU A 97 25.90 -15.09 -2.30
N GLU A 98 25.36 -15.70 -1.28
CA GLU A 98 25.23 -15.06 0.05
C GLU A 98 26.25 -15.64 1.03
N ARG A 99 26.88 -14.78 1.84
CA ARG A 99 27.79 -15.17 2.90
C ARG A 99 27.66 -14.26 4.09
N GLU A 100 27.58 -14.81 5.27
CA GLU A 100 27.69 -14.04 6.50
C GLU A 100 29.15 -13.60 6.71
N ALA A 101 29.33 -12.36 7.12
CA ALA A 101 30.64 -11.79 7.40
C ALA A 101 30.57 -10.76 8.52
N LEU A 102 31.73 -10.49 9.13
CA LEU A 102 31.91 -9.35 9.99
C LEU A 102 32.67 -8.27 9.24
N ILE A 103 32.22 -7.04 9.35
CA ILE A 103 32.90 -5.87 8.83
C ILE A 103 33.53 -5.10 10.00
N LYS A 104 34.81 -4.75 9.86
CA LYS A 104 35.54 -3.95 10.85
C LYS A 104 36.07 -2.65 10.23
N HIS A 105 35.79 -1.52 10.87
CA HIS A 105 36.30 -0.21 10.52
C HIS A 105 36.53 0.64 11.77
N LYS A 106 37.70 1.33 11.87
CA LYS A 106 38.06 2.22 12.98
C LYS A 106 37.77 1.67 14.39
N GLY A 107 37.91 0.36 14.58
CA GLY A 107 37.66 -0.30 15.87
C GLY A 107 36.23 -0.76 16.08
N GLN A 108 35.27 -0.36 15.25
CA GLN A 108 33.89 -0.86 15.23
C GLN A 108 33.79 -2.16 14.45
N LEU A 109 32.91 -3.04 14.89
CA LEU A 109 32.65 -4.34 14.28
C LEU A 109 31.15 -4.54 14.14
N ASP A 110 30.71 -4.97 12.97
CA ASP A 110 29.31 -5.23 12.69
C ASP A 110 29.14 -6.50 11.85
N GLY A 111 27.98 -7.17 12.02
CA GLY A 111 27.63 -8.37 11.26
C GLY A 111 26.84 -8.02 10.01
N VAL A 112 27.24 -8.55 8.86
CA VAL A 112 26.56 -8.28 7.60
C VAL A 112 26.38 -9.54 6.77
N LEU A 113 25.34 -9.55 5.94
CA LEU A 113 25.14 -10.49 4.87
C LEU A 113 25.79 -9.93 3.59
N LEU A 114 26.89 -10.54 3.17
CA LEU A 114 27.50 -10.23 1.88
C LEU A 114 26.68 -10.87 0.76
N ASN A 115 26.18 -10.05 -0.14
CA ASN A 115 25.43 -10.49 -1.28
C ASN A 115 26.25 -10.27 -2.56
N GLY A 116 26.76 -11.37 -3.12
CA GLY A 116 27.50 -11.41 -4.37
C GLY A 116 26.56 -11.50 -5.55
N ILE A 117 26.52 -10.47 -6.39
CA ILE A 117 25.62 -10.36 -7.52
C ILE A 117 26.35 -10.04 -8.82
N GLU A 118 25.78 -10.42 -9.95
CA GLU A 118 26.23 -10.00 -11.28
C GLU A 118 25.39 -8.83 -11.77
N LEU A 119 25.93 -7.63 -11.67
CA LEU A 119 25.20 -6.39 -11.94
C LEU A 119 24.73 -6.20 -13.38
N SER A 120 25.38 -6.85 -14.34
CA SER A 120 24.99 -6.79 -15.76
C SER A 120 23.57 -7.33 -16.01
N ARG A 121 23.07 -8.18 -15.10
CA ARG A 121 21.74 -8.81 -15.17
C ARG A 121 20.74 -8.21 -14.21
N TYR A 122 21.18 -7.32 -13.31
CA TYR A 122 20.34 -6.73 -12.28
C TYR A 122 20.09 -5.23 -12.54
N ALA A 123 19.36 -4.93 -13.59
CA ALA A 123 18.84 -3.58 -13.83
C ALA A 123 17.99 -3.06 -12.65
N VAL A 124 17.42 -3.96 -11.86
CA VAL A 124 16.64 -3.67 -10.66
C VAL A 124 17.48 -3.00 -9.59
N PHE A 125 18.73 -3.43 -9.35
CA PHE A 125 19.64 -2.79 -8.40
C PHE A 125 20.19 -1.43 -8.86
N ALA A 126 20.12 -1.14 -10.14
CA ALA A 126 20.60 0.14 -10.67
C ALA A 126 19.79 1.35 -10.13
N ASN A 127 18.55 1.13 -9.69
CA ASN A 127 17.71 2.17 -9.11
C ASN A 127 17.97 2.40 -7.62
N VAL A 128 18.60 1.45 -6.94
CA VAL A 128 18.89 1.51 -5.48
C VAL A 128 20.24 2.18 -5.21
N LEU A 129 21.16 2.09 -6.16
CA LEU A 129 22.46 2.70 -6.01
C LEU A 129 22.38 4.20 -6.29
N THR A 130 22.65 5.00 -5.31
CA THR A 130 22.66 6.49 -5.35
C THR A 130 23.57 7.04 -6.45
N SER A 131 24.43 6.20 -7.03
CA SER A 131 25.32 6.56 -8.12
C SER A 131 25.39 5.43 -9.15
N ARG A 132 25.06 5.74 -10.41
CA ARG A 132 25.28 4.82 -11.56
C ARG A 132 26.75 4.38 -11.69
N ASP A 133 27.69 5.15 -11.16
CA ASP A 133 29.11 4.84 -11.15
C ASP A 133 29.47 3.75 -10.13
N ALA A 134 28.71 3.61 -9.03
CA ALA A 134 28.90 2.55 -8.05
C ALA A 134 28.64 1.17 -8.66
N VAL A 135 27.68 1.06 -9.58
CA VAL A 135 27.40 -0.17 -10.33
C VAL A 135 28.59 -0.62 -11.18
N ARG A 136 29.26 0.33 -11.84
CA ARG A 136 30.44 0.04 -12.67
C ARG A 136 31.68 -0.28 -11.84
N THR A 137 31.75 0.23 -10.61
CA THR A 137 32.89 0.07 -9.71
C THR A 137 32.79 -1.09 -8.74
N LEU A 138 31.66 -1.85 -8.73
CA LEU A 138 31.48 -3.01 -7.84
C LEU A 138 32.56 -4.10 -8.03
N GLN A 139 33.14 -4.18 -9.21
CA GLN A 139 34.30 -5.08 -9.46
C GLN A 139 35.54 -4.70 -8.65
N SER A 140 35.67 -3.44 -8.22
CA SER A 140 36.84 -2.91 -7.51
C SER A 140 36.63 -2.73 -6.00
N GLY A 141 35.40 -2.99 -5.45
CA GLY A 141 35.14 -2.74 -4.06
C GLY A 141 33.80 -3.31 -3.56
N ILE A 142 33.33 -2.77 -2.47
CA ILE A 142 32.10 -3.15 -1.80
C ILE A 142 31.14 -1.94 -1.72
N VAL A 143 29.85 -2.21 -1.90
CA VAL A 143 28.79 -1.25 -1.61
C VAL A 143 28.11 -1.68 -0.33
N ILE A 144 27.97 -0.78 0.61
CA ILE A 144 27.40 -1.03 1.94
C ILE A 144 26.07 -0.31 2.11
N GLY A 145 25.16 -0.86 2.92
CA GLY A 145 23.93 -0.18 3.25
C GLY A 145 24.17 1.08 4.09
N SER A 146 23.25 2.04 4.02
CA SER A 146 23.33 3.31 4.75
C SER A 146 23.36 3.12 6.27
N GLY A 147 22.71 2.07 6.79
CA GLY A 147 22.78 1.67 8.19
C GLY A 147 24.16 1.16 8.59
N VAL A 148 24.75 0.26 7.78
CA VAL A 148 26.13 -0.23 7.97
C VAL A 148 27.14 0.93 7.93
N SER A 149 27.00 1.86 6.97
CA SER A 149 27.83 3.06 6.86
C SER A 149 27.79 3.89 8.14
N ARG A 150 26.60 4.14 8.68
CA ARG A 150 26.41 4.91 9.93
C ARG A 150 27.02 4.19 11.13
N THR A 151 26.76 2.89 11.28
CA THR A 151 27.27 2.09 12.42
C THR A 151 28.79 2.03 12.41
N LEU A 152 29.40 1.82 11.25
CA LEU A 152 30.85 1.69 11.12
C LEU A 152 31.57 3.04 10.96
N GLN A 153 30.83 4.14 10.75
CA GLN A 153 31.40 5.45 10.37
C GLN A 153 32.33 5.32 9.15
N ALA A 154 31.84 4.59 8.13
CA ALA A 154 32.60 4.30 6.92
C ALA A 154 31.94 4.96 5.73
N ASP A 155 32.66 5.83 5.03
CA ASP A 155 32.21 6.57 3.87
C ASP A 155 32.80 6.00 2.57
N VAL A 156 32.28 6.46 1.44
CA VAL A 156 32.82 6.11 0.11
C VAL A 156 34.25 6.53 0.02
N GLY A 157 35.10 5.57 -0.33
CA GLY A 157 36.55 5.75 -0.41
C GLY A 157 37.32 5.12 0.75
N ASP A 158 36.68 4.87 1.89
CA ASP A 158 37.29 4.20 3.04
C ASP A 158 37.63 2.73 2.75
N SER A 159 38.58 2.20 3.50
CA SER A 159 38.95 0.78 3.46
C SER A 159 38.45 0.06 4.70
N ILE A 160 37.61 -0.93 4.51
CA ILE A 160 37.06 -1.78 5.56
C ILE A 160 37.70 -3.17 5.52
N THR A 161 37.67 -3.87 6.65
CA THR A 161 38.16 -5.24 6.75
C THR A 161 36.98 -6.19 6.85
N LEU A 162 36.86 -7.12 5.90
CA LEU A 162 35.94 -8.21 5.90
C LEU A 162 36.54 -9.42 6.60
N ILE A 163 35.78 -10.05 7.49
CA ILE A 163 36.12 -11.31 8.15
C ILE A 163 35.01 -12.28 7.87
N PHE A 164 35.28 -13.36 7.18
CA PHE A 164 34.27 -14.33 6.69
C PHE A 164 34.77 -15.76 6.81
N GLN A 165 33.83 -16.70 6.90
CA GLN A 165 34.16 -18.11 6.89
C GLN A 165 34.53 -18.55 5.48
N LYS A 166 35.73 -19.12 5.33
CA LYS A 166 36.17 -19.71 4.07
C LYS A 166 35.75 -21.17 3.98
N GLN A 167 35.19 -21.57 2.87
CA GLN A 167 34.72 -22.94 2.66
C GLN A 167 35.89 -23.94 2.77
N GLY A 168 35.69 -25.01 3.56
CA GLY A 168 36.73 -26.02 3.80
C GLY A 168 37.90 -25.58 4.72
N SER A 169 37.84 -24.43 5.36
CA SER A 169 38.89 -23.94 6.27
C SER A 169 38.32 -23.64 7.66
N ALA A 170 39.02 -24.06 8.69
CA ALA A 170 38.69 -23.68 10.08
C ALA A 170 39.14 -22.24 10.40
N VAL A 171 40.04 -21.65 9.61
CA VAL A 171 40.57 -20.30 9.82
C VAL A 171 39.74 -19.30 9.00
N PRO A 172 39.18 -18.26 9.64
CA PRO A 172 38.47 -17.23 8.92
C PRO A 172 39.33 -16.52 7.88
N GLY A 173 38.73 -16.23 6.73
CA GLY A 173 39.33 -15.38 5.72
C GLY A 173 39.25 -13.91 6.14
N VAL A 174 40.33 -13.16 5.91
CA VAL A 174 40.39 -11.72 6.15
C VAL A 174 40.74 -11.02 4.85
N ARG A 175 39.97 -10.02 4.47
CA ARG A 175 40.21 -9.21 3.26
C ARG A 175 39.97 -7.73 3.56
N ARG A 176 40.83 -6.90 3.04
CA ARG A 176 40.64 -5.45 3.04
C ARG A 176 40.05 -5.03 1.71
N VAL A 177 38.92 -4.33 1.76
CA VAL A 177 38.11 -3.94 0.61
C VAL A 177 37.77 -2.46 0.70
N ARG A 178 37.77 -1.75 -0.42
CA ARG A 178 37.40 -0.33 -0.46
C ARG A 178 35.88 -0.17 -0.61
N VAL A 179 35.31 0.74 0.15
CA VAL A 179 33.91 1.15 -0.02
C VAL A 179 33.80 2.00 -1.28
N VAL A 180 33.03 1.53 -2.26
CA VAL A 180 32.84 2.20 -3.57
C VAL A 180 31.48 2.84 -3.70
N GLY A 181 30.57 2.57 -2.77
CA GLY A 181 29.24 3.16 -2.73
C GLY A 181 28.51 2.87 -1.44
N VAL A 182 27.48 3.64 -1.17
CA VAL A 182 26.50 3.42 -0.11
C VAL A 182 25.13 3.38 -0.77
N PHE A 183 24.29 2.41 -0.41
CA PHE A 183 22.93 2.32 -0.89
C PHE A 183 21.92 2.60 0.23
N GLU A 184 20.76 3.09 -0.15
CA GLU A 184 19.63 3.26 0.74
C GLU A 184 18.39 2.63 0.06
N SER A 185 17.90 1.55 0.67
CA SER A 185 16.76 0.80 0.14
C SER A 185 15.42 1.36 0.61
N GLY A 186 15.45 2.12 1.71
CA GLY A 186 14.26 2.50 2.45
C GLY A 186 13.74 1.41 3.40
N MET A 187 14.35 0.20 3.41
CA MET A 187 14.12 -0.84 4.43
C MET A 187 15.28 -0.84 5.42
N GLY A 188 15.03 -0.39 6.65
CA GLY A 188 16.06 -0.29 7.68
C GLY A 188 16.83 -1.60 7.88
N THR A 189 16.16 -2.74 7.91
CA THR A 189 16.78 -4.07 8.07
C THR A 189 17.74 -4.43 6.93
N GLN A 190 17.46 -4.01 5.70
CA GLN A 190 18.36 -4.24 4.57
C GLN A 190 19.55 -3.28 4.62
N ASP A 191 19.27 -2.02 4.93
CA ASP A 191 20.29 -0.98 5.01
C ASP A 191 21.26 -1.19 6.16
N GLU A 192 20.84 -1.88 7.24
CA GLU A 192 21.66 -2.18 8.42
C GLU A 192 22.45 -3.48 8.29
N ASN A 193 22.01 -4.45 7.46
CA ASN A 193 22.57 -5.79 7.49
C ASN A 193 23.16 -6.29 6.16
N VAL A 194 23.02 -5.54 5.06
CA VAL A 194 23.43 -6.03 3.73
C VAL A 194 24.59 -5.22 3.17
N ALA A 195 25.52 -5.94 2.54
CA ALA A 195 26.57 -5.36 1.72
C ALA A 195 26.71 -6.11 0.40
N LEU A 196 26.94 -5.38 -0.69
CA LEU A 196 26.96 -5.90 -2.05
C LEU A 196 28.39 -6.00 -2.57
N LEU A 197 28.71 -7.10 -3.22
CA LEU A 197 29.97 -7.38 -3.89
C LEU A 197 29.70 -7.97 -5.27
N HIS A 198 30.71 -7.90 -6.14
CA HIS A 198 30.67 -8.70 -7.37
C HIS A 198 30.74 -10.19 -7.03
N ILE A 199 29.91 -11.01 -7.66
CA ILE A 199 29.77 -12.44 -7.34
C ILE A 199 31.12 -13.18 -7.43
N ASP A 200 31.94 -12.87 -8.44
CA ASP A 200 33.23 -13.52 -8.60
C ASP A 200 34.25 -13.13 -7.52
N SER A 201 34.16 -11.88 -7.00
CA SER A 201 34.95 -11.46 -5.87
C SER A 201 34.57 -12.25 -4.61
N LEU A 202 33.27 -12.41 -4.36
CA LEU A 202 32.78 -13.16 -3.21
C LEU A 202 33.12 -14.67 -3.34
N ARG A 203 33.03 -15.27 -4.53
CA ARG A 203 33.47 -16.64 -4.79
C ARG A 203 34.96 -16.82 -4.48
N ALA A 204 35.81 -15.92 -4.97
CA ALA A 204 37.24 -15.94 -4.71
C ALA A 204 37.56 -15.78 -3.21
N TYR A 205 36.83 -14.93 -2.49
CA TYR A 205 37.02 -14.72 -1.05
C TYR A 205 36.56 -15.93 -0.23
N SER A 206 35.37 -16.46 -0.49
CA SER A 206 34.80 -17.58 0.25
C SER A 206 35.44 -18.93 -0.12
N GLY A 207 36.21 -19.02 -1.21
CA GLY A 207 36.80 -20.27 -1.70
C GLY A 207 35.77 -21.19 -2.36
N SER A 208 34.65 -20.63 -2.81
CA SER A 208 33.60 -21.36 -3.55
C SER A 208 34.03 -21.63 -4.98
N THR A 209 33.41 -22.61 -5.63
CA THR A 209 33.65 -22.91 -7.05
C THR A 209 33.27 -21.71 -7.95
N PRO A 210 33.87 -21.57 -9.14
CA PRO A 210 33.63 -20.44 -10.04
C PRO A 210 32.17 -20.31 -10.50
N SER A 211 31.37 -21.40 -10.47
CA SER A 211 29.94 -21.40 -10.81
C SER A 211 29.03 -21.39 -9.61
N ALA A 212 29.55 -21.50 -8.38
CA ALA A 212 28.72 -21.61 -7.17
C ALA A 212 27.72 -20.45 -7.01
N ALA A 213 26.52 -20.79 -6.59
CA ALA A 213 25.49 -19.85 -6.17
C ALA A 213 24.74 -20.40 -4.95
N SER A 214 24.39 -19.55 -4.01
CA SER A 214 23.56 -19.97 -2.88
C SER A 214 22.06 -19.81 -3.17
N ILE A 215 21.72 -18.90 -4.06
CA ILE A 215 20.33 -18.62 -4.45
C ILE A 215 20.21 -18.44 -5.97
N VAL A 216 19.05 -18.87 -6.48
CA VAL A 216 18.56 -18.50 -7.81
C VAL A 216 17.38 -17.57 -7.61
N MET A 217 17.45 -16.39 -8.17
CA MET A 217 16.51 -15.29 -8.04
C MET A 217 15.67 -15.22 -9.30
N VAL A 218 14.36 -15.18 -9.14
CA VAL A 218 13.41 -15.23 -10.26
C VAL A 218 12.57 -13.97 -10.23
N LYS A 219 12.59 -13.22 -11.31
CA LYS A 219 11.71 -12.09 -11.54
C LYS A 219 10.53 -12.52 -12.37
N THR A 220 9.32 -12.26 -11.89
CA THR A 220 8.08 -12.55 -12.61
C THR A 220 7.61 -11.34 -13.43
N SER A 221 6.72 -11.56 -14.38
CA SER A 221 6.14 -10.48 -15.19
C SER A 221 5.29 -9.53 -14.35
N SER A 222 4.60 -10.06 -13.34
CA SER A 222 3.93 -9.32 -12.28
C SER A 222 4.25 -9.96 -10.94
N SER A 223 4.42 -9.16 -9.87
CA SER A 223 4.61 -9.70 -8.51
C SER A 223 3.41 -10.52 -8.02
N ASP A 224 2.23 -10.35 -8.62
CA ASP A 224 1.05 -11.17 -8.33
C ASP A 224 1.19 -12.62 -8.84
N ASP A 225 2.00 -12.84 -9.88
CA ASP A 225 2.25 -14.16 -10.46
C ASP A 225 3.26 -14.97 -9.62
N ALA A 226 3.92 -14.37 -8.65
CA ALA A 226 4.97 -14.99 -7.85
C ALA A 226 4.52 -16.28 -7.15
N ASP A 227 3.29 -16.31 -6.63
CA ASP A 227 2.75 -17.49 -5.94
C ASP A 227 2.56 -18.67 -6.91
N GLN A 228 2.07 -18.40 -8.13
CA GLN A 228 1.89 -19.43 -9.16
C GLN A 228 3.22 -19.96 -9.66
N VAL A 229 4.15 -19.05 -10.01
CA VAL A 229 5.50 -19.43 -10.46
C VAL A 229 6.26 -20.20 -9.38
N ALA A 230 6.13 -19.79 -8.11
CA ALA A 230 6.72 -20.54 -7.00
C ALA A 230 6.16 -21.96 -6.87
N GLN A 231 4.85 -22.16 -7.08
CA GLN A 231 4.24 -23.49 -7.09
C GLN A 231 4.77 -24.34 -8.24
N ASP A 232 4.88 -23.80 -9.44
CA ASP A 232 5.43 -24.51 -10.60
C ASP A 232 6.88 -24.94 -10.36
N ILE A 233 7.71 -24.07 -9.77
CA ILE A 233 9.08 -24.39 -9.40
C ILE A 233 9.11 -25.46 -8.29
N ARG A 234 8.24 -25.37 -7.28
CA ARG A 234 8.12 -26.38 -6.20
C ARG A 234 7.77 -27.74 -6.77
N HIS A 235 6.89 -27.85 -7.75
CA HIS A 235 6.56 -29.11 -8.41
C HIS A 235 7.77 -29.74 -9.11
N ILE A 236 8.65 -28.93 -9.66
CA ILE A 236 9.85 -29.42 -10.37
C ILE A 236 10.96 -29.82 -9.39
N TYR A 237 11.12 -29.08 -8.27
CA TYR A 237 12.27 -29.20 -7.36
C TYR A 237 11.89 -29.58 -5.92
N ALA A 238 10.71 -30.18 -5.67
CA ALA A 238 10.15 -30.44 -4.34
C ALA A 238 11.08 -31.12 -3.33
N SER A 239 12.04 -31.93 -3.81
CA SER A 239 12.97 -32.68 -2.97
C SER A 239 14.40 -32.12 -2.88
N SER A 240 14.69 -31.04 -3.62
CA SER A 240 16.09 -30.57 -3.77
C SER A 240 16.29 -29.08 -3.47
N ALA A 241 15.21 -28.30 -3.45
CA ALA A 241 15.32 -26.86 -3.21
C ALA A 241 14.16 -26.32 -2.36
N PHE A 242 14.46 -25.33 -1.54
CA PHE A 242 13.45 -24.47 -0.93
C PHE A 242 13.09 -23.34 -1.89
N VAL A 243 11.80 -23.21 -2.16
CA VAL A 243 11.28 -22.15 -3.02
C VAL A 243 10.44 -21.23 -2.18
N LEU A 244 10.84 -19.99 -2.09
CA LEU A 244 10.22 -18.96 -1.25
C LEU A 244 9.77 -17.78 -2.12
N THR A 245 8.56 -17.33 -1.93
CA THR A 245 8.11 -16.06 -2.49
C THR A 245 8.60 -14.89 -1.63
N TYR A 246 8.61 -13.68 -2.19
CA TYR A 246 8.93 -12.47 -1.40
C TYR A 246 8.02 -12.33 -0.16
N LYS A 247 6.76 -12.78 -0.24
CA LYS A 247 5.83 -12.78 0.90
C LYS A 247 6.30 -13.71 2.02
N GLU A 248 6.85 -14.87 1.68
CA GLU A 248 7.37 -15.84 2.63
C GLU A 248 8.72 -15.40 3.21
N VAL A 249 9.57 -14.79 2.40
CA VAL A 249 10.85 -14.21 2.87
C VAL A 249 10.61 -13.08 3.88
N PHE A 250 9.66 -12.20 3.58
CA PHE A 250 9.29 -11.07 4.45
C PHE A 250 8.01 -11.34 5.26
N GLN A 251 7.83 -12.58 5.73
CA GLN A 251 6.61 -13.03 6.41
C GLN A 251 6.20 -12.13 7.59
N GLY A 252 7.16 -11.61 8.35
CA GLY A 252 6.88 -10.70 9.47
C GLY A 252 6.24 -9.40 9.01
N VAL A 253 6.78 -8.79 7.97
CA VAL A 253 6.27 -7.53 7.39
C VAL A 253 4.92 -7.78 6.72
N TRP A 254 4.80 -8.87 5.97
CA TRP A 254 3.56 -9.22 5.28
C TRP A 254 2.43 -9.54 6.25
N GLY A 255 2.72 -10.30 7.31
CA GLY A 255 1.77 -10.61 8.39
C GLY A 255 1.30 -9.34 9.11
N TRP A 256 2.20 -8.35 9.30
CA TRP A 256 1.84 -7.06 9.87
C TRP A 256 0.89 -6.26 8.95
N ILE A 257 1.16 -6.22 7.65
CA ILE A 257 0.25 -5.57 6.66
C ILE A 257 -1.12 -6.23 6.69
N GLU A 258 -1.17 -7.55 6.68
CA GLU A 258 -2.43 -8.30 6.69
C GLU A 258 -3.21 -8.09 7.99
N MET A 259 -2.53 -7.98 9.11
CA MET A 259 -3.14 -7.62 10.40
C MET A 259 -3.75 -6.21 10.36
N GLN A 260 -3.10 -5.25 9.70
CA GLN A 260 -3.62 -3.89 9.55
C GLN A 260 -4.85 -3.80 8.62
N ARG A 261 -5.04 -4.78 7.74
CA ARG A 261 -6.25 -4.85 6.88
C ARG A 261 -7.50 -5.29 7.65
N LYS A 262 -7.36 -6.09 8.70
CA LYS A 262 -8.51 -6.66 9.45
C LYS A 262 -9.41 -5.63 10.13
N PRO A 263 -8.94 -4.52 10.73
CA PRO A 263 -9.79 -3.49 11.31
C PRO A 263 -10.57 -2.66 10.30
N ILE A 264 -10.17 -2.61 9.03
CA ILE A 264 -10.78 -1.74 8.01
C ILE A 264 -12.29 -1.98 7.86
N PRO A 265 -12.79 -3.23 7.70
CA PRO A 265 -14.22 -3.46 7.60
C PRO A 265 -15.00 -2.99 8.83
N ILE A 266 -14.39 -3.06 10.02
CA ILE A 266 -15.00 -2.60 11.28
C ILE A 266 -15.10 -1.08 11.28
N ILE A 267 -14.03 -0.39 10.91
CA ILE A 267 -13.99 1.07 10.81
C ILE A 267 -15.01 1.55 9.77
N LEU A 268 -15.06 0.89 8.60
CA LEU A 268 -16.04 1.16 7.55
C LEU A 268 -17.48 0.97 8.06
N GLY A 269 -17.74 -0.10 8.80
CA GLY A 269 -19.03 -0.38 9.42
C GLY A 269 -19.42 0.71 10.40
N LEU A 270 -18.51 1.15 11.26
CA LEU A 270 -18.75 2.20 12.24
C LEU A 270 -19.03 3.55 11.57
N LEU A 271 -18.22 3.94 10.59
CA LEU A 271 -18.41 5.17 9.83
C LEU A 271 -19.74 5.15 9.05
N SER A 272 -20.08 4.00 8.47
CA SER A 272 -21.37 3.80 7.79
C SER A 272 -22.53 3.97 8.77
N LEU A 273 -22.43 3.45 9.99
CA LEU A 273 -23.45 3.62 11.03
C LEU A 273 -23.64 5.10 11.40
N VAL A 274 -22.55 5.83 11.59
CA VAL A 274 -22.62 7.29 11.87
C VAL A 274 -23.28 8.04 10.72
N ALA A 275 -22.94 7.70 9.47
CA ALA A 275 -23.56 8.30 8.29
C ALA A 275 -25.07 7.98 8.23
N VAL A 276 -25.47 6.75 8.50
CA VAL A 276 -26.89 6.32 8.55
C VAL A 276 -27.66 7.14 9.58
N VAL A 277 -27.16 7.23 10.82
CA VAL A 277 -27.82 7.99 11.88
C VAL A 277 -27.93 9.47 11.51
N SER A 278 -26.88 10.06 10.93
CA SER A 278 -26.87 11.46 10.49
C SER A 278 -27.89 11.72 9.37
N ILE A 279 -27.98 10.84 8.37
CA ILE A 279 -28.93 10.97 7.27
C ILE A 279 -30.36 10.86 7.78
N VAL A 280 -30.68 9.83 8.58
CA VAL A 280 -32.02 9.61 9.14
C VAL A 280 -32.44 10.82 9.98
N SER A 281 -31.60 11.26 10.90
CA SER A 281 -31.89 12.39 11.81
C SER A 281 -32.15 13.66 11.01
N SER A 282 -31.31 13.98 10.03
CA SER A 282 -31.46 15.18 9.18
C SER A 282 -32.75 15.13 8.34
N LEU A 283 -33.07 13.97 7.79
CA LEU A 283 -34.29 13.83 6.98
C LEU A 283 -35.56 13.90 7.85
N LEU A 284 -35.58 13.25 9.02
CA LEU A 284 -36.70 13.31 9.95
C LEU A 284 -36.93 14.76 10.43
N LEU A 285 -35.87 15.45 10.80
CA LEU A 285 -35.93 16.85 11.21
C LEU A 285 -36.50 17.74 10.09
N THR A 286 -36.03 17.52 8.86
CA THR A 286 -36.54 18.22 7.67
C THR A 286 -38.03 17.94 7.44
N ILE A 287 -38.50 16.69 7.62
CA ILE A 287 -39.90 16.33 7.46
C ILE A 287 -40.75 17.05 8.50
N VAL A 288 -40.31 17.04 9.77
CA VAL A 288 -41.01 17.73 10.85
C VAL A 288 -41.15 19.23 10.56
N GLN A 289 -40.09 19.90 10.18
CA GLN A 289 -40.10 21.33 9.85
C GLN A 289 -40.96 21.69 8.64
N LYS A 290 -41.01 20.82 7.63
CA LYS A 290 -41.76 21.05 6.40
C LYS A 290 -43.14 20.40 6.38
N THR A 291 -43.60 19.88 7.55
CA THR A 291 -44.90 19.21 7.67
C THR A 291 -46.04 20.07 7.17
N ARG A 292 -46.08 21.37 7.51
CA ARG A 292 -47.09 22.32 7.02
C ARG A 292 -47.03 22.51 5.51
N SER A 293 -45.84 22.65 4.91
CA SER A 293 -45.65 22.79 3.47
C SER A 293 -46.05 21.51 2.74
N ILE A 294 -45.73 20.34 3.33
CA ILE A 294 -46.14 19.02 2.81
C ILE A 294 -47.66 18.86 2.82
N ALA A 295 -48.31 19.29 3.90
CA ALA A 295 -49.78 19.25 4.02
C ALA A 295 -50.46 20.15 2.97
N ILE A 296 -49.98 21.39 2.78
CA ILE A 296 -50.48 22.28 1.71
C ILE A 296 -50.30 21.70 0.33
N LEU A 297 -49.15 21.14 0.02
CA LEU A 297 -48.88 20.47 -1.27
C LEU A 297 -49.78 19.25 -1.48
N SER A 298 -50.09 18.51 -0.41
CA SER A 298 -51.03 17.39 -0.46
C SER A 298 -52.43 17.82 -0.73
N THR A 299 -52.91 18.94 -0.14
CA THR A 299 -54.25 19.49 -0.46
C THR A 299 -54.34 20.05 -1.88
N LEU A 300 -53.24 20.49 -2.46
CA LEU A 300 -53.15 20.90 -3.86
C LEU A 300 -53.01 19.70 -4.83
N GLY A 301 -53.18 18.45 -4.36
CA GLY A 301 -53.21 17.24 -5.19
C GLY A 301 -51.87 16.55 -5.42
N LEU A 302 -50.82 16.93 -4.68
CA LEU A 302 -49.53 16.22 -4.78
C LEU A 302 -49.65 14.83 -4.10
N SER A 303 -49.38 13.76 -4.87
CA SER A 303 -49.49 12.40 -4.32
C SER A 303 -48.40 12.10 -3.30
N SER A 304 -48.71 11.29 -2.28
CA SER A 304 -47.75 10.88 -1.22
C SER A 304 -46.49 10.22 -1.78
N ARG A 305 -46.56 9.57 -2.95
CA ARG A 305 -45.38 8.99 -3.64
C ARG A 305 -44.44 10.07 -4.12
N ARG A 306 -44.95 11.18 -4.68
CA ARG A 306 -44.13 12.32 -5.14
C ARG A 306 -43.48 13.05 -3.98
N ILE A 307 -44.20 13.18 -2.85
CA ILE A 307 -43.59 13.75 -1.60
C ILE A 307 -42.40 12.91 -1.13
N GLY A 308 -42.59 11.57 -1.07
CA GLY A 308 -41.51 10.67 -0.73
C GLY A 308 -40.30 10.77 -1.68
N PHE A 309 -40.56 10.92 -2.98
CA PHE A 309 -39.49 11.08 -3.99
C PHE A 309 -38.71 12.40 -3.82
N VAL A 310 -39.36 13.48 -3.43
CA VAL A 310 -38.68 14.75 -3.12
C VAL A 310 -37.74 14.59 -1.92
N VAL A 311 -38.15 13.87 -0.86
CA VAL A 311 -37.30 13.57 0.31
C VAL A 311 -36.08 12.73 -0.10
N LEU A 312 -36.31 11.67 -0.92
CA LEU A 312 -35.22 10.84 -1.44
C LEU A 312 -34.23 11.66 -2.27
N LEU A 313 -34.74 12.49 -3.20
CA LEU A 313 -33.90 13.32 -4.07
C LEU A 313 -33.02 14.30 -3.24
N ARG A 314 -33.56 14.84 -2.15
CA ARG A 314 -32.81 15.68 -1.23
C ARG A 314 -31.67 14.91 -0.55
N ALA A 315 -31.94 13.70 -0.07
CA ALA A 315 -30.90 12.84 0.52
C ALA A 315 -29.78 12.57 -0.50
N CYS A 316 -30.13 12.22 -1.72
CA CYS A 316 -29.18 11.98 -2.81
C CYS A 316 -28.37 13.22 -3.17
N THR A 317 -28.97 14.41 -3.17
CA THR A 317 -28.22 15.66 -3.44
C THR A 317 -27.22 15.97 -2.32
N SER A 318 -27.60 15.79 -1.05
CA SER A 318 -26.66 15.96 0.08
C SER A 318 -25.53 14.94 0.04
N ALA A 319 -25.81 13.69 -0.31
CA ALA A 319 -24.80 12.64 -0.45
C ALA A 319 -23.85 12.92 -1.62
N LEU A 320 -24.38 13.34 -2.76
CA LEU A 320 -23.57 13.70 -3.92
C LEU A 320 -22.62 14.85 -3.61
N LEU A 321 -23.13 15.91 -2.97
CA LEU A 321 -22.30 17.03 -2.52
C LEU A 321 -21.26 16.60 -1.50
N GLY A 322 -21.63 15.74 -0.55
CA GLY A 322 -20.72 15.19 0.44
C GLY A 322 -19.58 14.39 -0.21
N VAL A 323 -19.91 13.51 -1.15
CA VAL A 323 -18.92 12.73 -1.91
C VAL A 323 -18.03 13.62 -2.78
N MET A 324 -18.57 14.65 -3.42
CA MET A 324 -17.77 15.60 -4.22
C MET A 324 -16.79 16.38 -3.34
N ILE A 325 -17.25 16.94 -2.22
CA ILE A 325 -16.40 17.66 -1.26
C ILE A 325 -15.35 16.71 -0.69
N GLY A 326 -15.77 15.53 -0.25
CA GLY A 326 -14.88 14.52 0.28
C GLY A 326 -13.84 14.05 -0.75
N GLY A 327 -14.24 13.86 -2.00
CA GLY A 327 -13.34 13.51 -3.10
C GLY A 327 -12.29 14.58 -3.39
N LEU A 328 -12.68 15.85 -3.36
CA LEU A 328 -11.75 16.98 -3.49
C LEU A 328 -10.73 17.02 -2.34
N ILE A 329 -11.19 16.83 -1.10
CA ILE A 329 -10.31 16.82 0.08
C ILE A 329 -9.35 15.62 0.02
N THR A 330 -9.86 14.43 -0.30
CA THR A 330 -9.02 13.22 -0.48
C THR A 330 -7.99 13.41 -1.57
N GLY A 331 -8.41 13.91 -2.74
CA GLY A 331 -7.50 14.17 -3.86
C GLY A 331 -6.42 15.20 -3.50
N ALA A 332 -6.80 16.28 -2.81
CA ALA A 332 -5.84 17.29 -2.34
C ALA A 332 -4.85 16.71 -1.31
N PHE A 333 -5.32 15.86 -0.38
CA PHE A 333 -4.47 15.19 0.59
C PHE A 333 -3.47 14.24 -0.09
N VAL A 334 -3.98 13.35 -0.95
CA VAL A 334 -3.13 12.36 -1.64
C VAL A 334 -2.12 13.05 -2.56
N TYR A 335 -2.56 14.05 -3.33
CA TYR A 335 -1.66 14.82 -4.19
C TYR A 335 -0.60 15.59 -3.38
N GLY A 336 -1.03 16.22 -2.28
CA GLY A 336 -0.13 16.94 -1.38
C GLY A 336 0.90 16.03 -0.73
N GLN A 337 0.48 14.86 -0.22
CA GLN A 337 1.39 13.90 0.38
C GLN A 337 2.36 13.30 -0.66
N ALA A 338 1.87 12.94 -1.84
CA ALA A 338 2.71 12.40 -2.91
C ALA A 338 3.75 13.40 -3.46
N THR A 339 3.45 14.72 -3.41
CA THR A 339 4.33 15.75 -3.96
C THR A 339 5.26 16.37 -2.92
N TYR A 340 4.75 16.61 -1.71
CA TYR A 340 5.47 17.37 -0.68
C TYR A 340 5.99 16.50 0.46
N HIS A 341 5.61 15.20 0.52
CA HIS A 341 6.06 14.25 1.55
C HIS A 341 5.94 14.82 2.98
N TRP A 342 4.76 15.39 3.30
CA TRP A 342 4.52 16.09 4.58
C TRP A 342 4.69 15.19 5.79
N ILE A 343 4.25 13.93 5.66
CA ILE A 343 4.32 12.95 6.74
C ILE A 343 5.51 12.04 6.47
N ARG A 344 6.56 12.23 7.26
CA ARG A 344 7.76 11.37 7.27
C ARG A 344 7.62 10.32 8.36
N LEU A 345 8.09 9.13 8.11
CA LEU A 345 8.07 7.99 9.01
C LEU A 345 9.51 7.59 9.35
N ASP A 346 9.67 6.95 10.50
CA ASP A 346 10.94 6.34 10.86
C ASP A 346 11.08 4.99 10.14
N SER A 347 12.04 4.91 9.22
CA SER A 347 12.29 3.71 8.40
C SER A 347 12.67 2.47 9.22
N SER A 348 13.20 2.65 10.44
CA SER A 348 13.54 1.54 11.34
C SER A 348 12.30 0.86 11.93
N LEU A 349 11.21 1.62 12.13
CA LEU A 349 9.97 1.13 12.72
C LEU A 349 8.92 0.74 11.66
N TYR A 350 8.84 1.55 10.59
CA TYR A 350 7.77 1.44 9.59
C TYR A 350 8.21 0.84 8.26
N TYR A 351 9.49 0.49 8.10
CA TYR A 351 10.08 -0.04 6.86
C TYR A 351 9.98 0.89 5.64
N VAL A 352 9.51 2.11 5.83
CA VAL A 352 9.40 3.15 4.81
C VAL A 352 9.76 4.50 5.43
N SER A 353 10.43 5.37 4.68
CA SER A 353 10.88 6.68 5.15
C SER A 353 9.80 7.77 5.10
N GLU A 354 8.74 7.54 4.36
CA GLU A 354 7.62 8.47 4.18
C GLU A 354 6.30 7.72 4.09
N LEU A 355 5.19 8.40 4.40
CA LEU A 355 3.86 7.80 4.30
C LEU A 355 3.50 7.60 2.82
N PRO A 356 3.51 6.36 2.32
CA PRO A 356 3.15 6.11 0.94
C PRO A 356 1.64 6.21 0.77
N VAL A 357 1.21 6.83 -0.31
CA VAL A 357 -0.21 6.95 -0.67
C VAL A 357 -0.41 6.55 -2.12
N HIS A 358 -1.39 5.69 -2.35
CA HIS A 358 -1.80 5.29 -3.69
C HIS A 358 -3.25 5.66 -3.91
N PHE A 359 -3.54 6.45 -4.93
CA PHE A 359 -4.92 6.81 -5.27
C PHE A 359 -5.45 5.91 -6.38
N ASP A 360 -6.37 5.03 -6.01
CA ASP A 360 -7.11 4.21 -6.97
C ASP A 360 -8.47 4.89 -7.29
N PRO A 361 -8.62 5.49 -8.50
CA PRO A 361 -9.86 6.16 -8.88
C PRO A 361 -11.04 5.19 -9.01
N VAL A 362 -10.80 3.93 -9.37
CA VAL A 362 -11.86 2.91 -9.50
C VAL A 362 -12.44 2.61 -8.14
N LEU A 363 -11.59 2.39 -7.16
CA LEU A 363 -12.00 2.11 -5.79
C LEU A 363 -12.69 3.33 -5.15
N ALA A 364 -12.19 4.54 -5.39
CA ALA A 364 -12.85 5.77 -4.94
C ALA A 364 -14.27 5.91 -5.50
N ILE A 365 -14.49 5.58 -6.78
CA ILE A 365 -15.82 5.56 -7.42
C ILE A 365 -16.69 4.46 -6.81
N LEU A 366 -16.16 3.27 -6.57
CA LEU A 366 -16.91 2.17 -5.93
C LEU A 366 -17.39 2.55 -4.52
N ILE A 367 -16.53 3.21 -3.72
CA ILE A 367 -16.90 3.74 -2.41
C ILE A 367 -18.00 4.79 -2.55
N ALA A 368 -17.90 5.70 -3.51
CA ALA A 368 -18.93 6.71 -3.79
C ALA A 368 -20.28 6.06 -4.13
N ILE A 369 -20.28 5.06 -5.00
CA ILE A 369 -21.49 4.29 -5.36
C ILE A 369 -22.06 3.58 -4.12
N GLY A 370 -21.22 2.97 -3.28
CA GLY A 370 -21.63 2.34 -2.04
C GLY A 370 -22.32 3.32 -1.08
N ILE A 371 -21.77 4.50 -0.88
CA ILE A 371 -22.37 5.56 -0.05
C ILE A 371 -23.69 6.04 -0.65
N MET A 372 -23.78 6.20 -1.96
CA MET A 372 -25.03 6.57 -2.63
C MET A 372 -26.10 5.48 -2.46
N ALA A 373 -25.75 4.22 -2.65
CA ALA A 373 -26.66 3.09 -2.45
C ALA A 373 -27.15 3.02 -0.99
N LEU A 374 -26.23 3.19 -0.03
CA LEU A 374 -26.56 3.23 1.40
C LEU A 374 -27.50 4.41 1.71
N THR A 375 -27.24 5.59 1.16
CA THR A 375 -28.09 6.78 1.33
C THR A 375 -29.49 6.51 0.81
N VAL A 376 -29.64 5.91 -0.37
CA VAL A 376 -30.94 5.52 -0.93
C VAL A 376 -31.65 4.54 -0.01
N ALA A 377 -31.00 3.47 0.41
CA ALA A 377 -31.58 2.44 1.28
C ALA A 377 -32.08 3.03 2.61
N VAL A 378 -31.26 3.83 3.25
CA VAL A 378 -31.54 4.45 4.55
C VAL A 378 -32.66 5.50 4.46
N SER A 379 -32.73 6.26 3.38
CA SER A 379 -33.75 7.29 3.17
C SER A 379 -35.15 6.71 2.89
N LEU A 380 -35.27 5.40 2.65
CA LEU A 380 -36.58 4.74 2.52
C LEU A 380 -37.41 4.84 3.80
N VAL A 381 -36.77 4.84 5.00
CA VAL A 381 -37.49 4.94 6.28
C VAL A 381 -38.12 6.33 6.45
N PRO A 382 -37.39 7.46 6.39
CA PRO A 382 -38.00 8.79 6.42
C PRO A 382 -39.00 9.02 5.30
N MET A 383 -38.73 8.50 4.11
CA MET A 383 -39.66 8.57 2.99
C MET A 383 -41.01 7.89 3.30
N ALA A 384 -40.99 6.72 3.95
CA ALA A 384 -42.23 6.03 4.36
C ALA A 384 -42.99 6.84 5.42
N ILE A 385 -42.30 7.50 6.34
CA ILE A 385 -42.91 8.39 7.36
C ILE A 385 -43.55 9.61 6.68
N ALA A 386 -42.84 10.25 5.75
CA ALA A 386 -43.37 11.40 5.00
C ALA A 386 -44.63 11.09 4.22
N ARG A 387 -44.77 9.87 3.69
CA ARG A 387 -45.99 9.41 2.96
C ARG A 387 -47.20 9.27 3.86
N ARG A 388 -47.07 9.10 5.17
CA ARG A 388 -48.16 8.91 6.14
C ARG A 388 -48.67 10.22 6.74
N ILE A 389 -48.13 11.36 6.39
CA ILE A 389 -48.58 12.67 6.85
C ILE A 389 -49.89 13.00 6.18
N THR A 390 -50.97 13.07 6.98
CA THR A 390 -52.29 13.43 6.49
C THR A 390 -52.53 14.92 6.74
N PRO A 391 -53.17 15.66 5.78
CA PRO A 391 -53.44 17.11 5.92
C PRO A 391 -54.22 17.47 7.19
N ALA A 392 -55.21 16.61 7.54
CA ALA A 392 -56.04 16.83 8.74
C ALA A 392 -55.25 16.86 10.07
N ARG A 393 -54.17 16.07 10.19
CA ARG A 393 -53.31 16.06 11.38
C ARG A 393 -52.35 17.23 11.40
N ALA A 394 -51.81 17.59 10.22
CA ALA A 394 -50.80 18.65 10.13
C ALA A 394 -51.35 20.06 10.37
N LEU A 395 -52.63 20.29 10.08
CA LEU A 395 -53.31 21.59 10.28
C LEU A 395 -53.91 21.75 11.70
N ARG A 396 -53.95 20.67 12.51
CA ARG A 396 -54.53 20.69 13.87
C ARG A 396 -53.52 21.09 14.97
N PHE A 397 -52.26 21.07 14.64
CA PHE A 397 -51.14 21.39 15.60
C PHE A 397 -50.41 22.69 15.25
N SER A 398 -51.06 23.61 14.55
CA SER A 398 -50.58 24.98 14.31
C SER A 398 -51.30 26.02 15.13
#